data_fbf78de6d1bd2c4414363f07315bc001
#
_entry.id   fbf78de6d1bd2c4414363f07315bc001
#
_cell.length_a   1.000
_cell.length_b   1.000
_cell.length_c   1.000
_cell.angle_alpha   90.00
_cell.angle_beta   90.00
_cell.angle_gamma   90.00
#
_symmetry.space_group_name_H-M   'P 1'
#
loop_
_entity.id
_entity.type
_entity.pdbx_description
1 polymer ?
#
loop_
_entity_poly.entity_id
_entity_poly.type
_entity_poly.pdbx_seq_one_letter_code
_entity_poly.pdbx_strand_id
1 'polypeptide(L)'
;MQAKLPEPFFFEGDERAVILFHAFTGTSNDVRMLGRRLNREGYTVYAPHLTGHGTMDVFDLIQEGNPVAWLQDGQDAYDFMLEKGYKQVAVFGLSLGGTVAISVILNNPAIGGGVFNTPIVTDQAITDSNVPTSFMTYARKVQKYAGKTEAEINQSDDIVAQQLHTTLTGVHAMNRDLRARLDELKVPIYIAASGQDELVDPTAGEQFADAITTVPVYLNTFNSATHVITVGKYHHEFEDTVIEYLTNLNWE
;
A
#
# COMPACT_ATOMS: atom_id res chain seq x y z
N MET A 1 12.20 0.92 27.94
CA MET A 1 12.82 0.87 26.60
C MET A 1 11.92 1.67 25.68
N GLN A 2 12.45 2.74 25.06
CA GLN A 2 11.71 3.38 23.98
C GLN A 2 11.61 2.39 22.81
N ALA A 3 10.38 2.14 22.29
CA ALA A 3 10.21 1.34 21.11
C ALA A 3 10.91 2.05 19.94
N LYS A 4 11.79 1.32 19.22
CA LYS A 4 12.37 1.85 18.00
C LYS A 4 11.29 1.93 16.95
N LEU A 5 11.05 3.13 16.42
CA LEU A 5 10.10 3.30 15.31
C LEU A 5 10.61 2.56 14.05
N PRO A 6 9.71 2.01 13.26
CA PRO A 6 10.08 1.49 11.94
C PRO A 6 10.74 2.58 11.10
N GLU A 7 11.72 2.19 10.29
CA GLU A 7 12.40 3.08 9.35
C GLU A 7 12.18 2.58 7.93
N PRO A 8 12.15 3.46 6.92
CA PRO A 8 12.26 3.05 5.53
C PRO A 8 13.42 2.08 5.34
N PHE A 9 13.38 1.24 4.33
CA PHE A 9 14.52 0.36 4.05
C PHE A 9 14.86 0.34 2.56
N PHE A 10 16.14 0.17 2.31
CA PHE A 10 16.69 -0.09 1.01
C PHE A 10 17.57 -1.35 1.11
N PHE A 11 17.21 -2.40 0.39
CA PHE A 11 17.98 -3.63 0.30
C PHE A 11 18.59 -3.71 -1.09
N GLU A 12 19.88 -3.49 -1.17
CA GLU A 12 20.63 -3.55 -2.42
C GLU A 12 20.72 -5.00 -2.92
N GLY A 13 20.50 -5.20 -4.21
CA GLY A 13 20.58 -6.45 -4.94
C GLY A 13 21.16 -6.21 -6.33
N ASP A 14 20.60 -6.85 -7.35
CA ASP A 14 20.97 -6.64 -8.75
C ASP A 14 20.25 -5.42 -9.37
N GLU A 15 20.31 -5.28 -10.72
CA GLU A 15 19.69 -4.18 -11.45
C GLU A 15 18.16 -4.20 -11.49
N ARG A 16 17.53 -5.32 -11.11
CA ARG A 16 16.06 -5.45 -11.05
C ARG A 16 15.54 -4.82 -9.77
N ALA A 17 14.83 -3.72 -9.91
CA ALA A 17 14.40 -2.92 -8.80
C ALA A 17 12.90 -3.07 -8.49
N VAL A 18 12.55 -3.10 -7.22
CA VAL A 18 11.17 -3.20 -6.74
C VAL A 18 10.91 -2.13 -5.67
N ILE A 19 9.85 -1.36 -5.85
CA ILE A 19 9.33 -0.45 -4.82
C ILE A 19 8.12 -1.10 -4.14
N LEU A 20 8.07 -1.02 -2.81
CA LEU A 20 6.99 -1.57 -2.00
C LEU A 20 6.37 -0.49 -1.11
N PHE A 21 5.08 -0.18 -1.29
CA PHE A 21 4.34 0.76 -0.46
C PHE A 21 3.50 0.02 0.59
N HIS A 22 3.51 0.55 1.82
CA HIS A 22 2.76 0.02 2.96
C HIS A 22 1.30 0.52 2.98
N ALA A 23 0.47 -0.05 3.84
CA ALA A 23 -0.93 0.30 4.03
C ALA A 23 -1.14 1.62 4.80
N PHE A 24 -2.38 2.12 4.77
CA PHE A 24 -2.87 3.17 5.69
C PHE A 24 -2.74 2.69 7.14
N THR A 25 -2.24 3.51 8.04
CA THR A 25 -1.84 3.16 9.42
C THR A 25 -0.64 2.20 9.53
N GLY A 26 -0.09 1.76 8.41
CA GLY A 26 1.06 0.87 8.35
C GLY A 26 2.40 1.59 8.36
N THR A 27 3.44 0.82 8.09
CA THR A 27 4.81 1.30 7.95
C THR A 27 5.57 0.39 6.98
N SER A 28 6.81 0.71 6.65
CA SER A 28 7.69 -0.18 5.87
C SER A 28 7.75 -1.62 6.43
N ASN A 29 7.39 -1.85 7.69
CA ASN A 29 7.34 -3.20 8.27
C ASN A 29 6.25 -4.07 7.66
N ASP A 30 5.15 -3.50 7.16
CA ASP A 30 4.10 -4.27 6.49
C ASP A 30 4.63 -5.07 5.30
N VAL A 31 5.60 -4.51 4.60
CA VAL A 31 6.17 -5.10 3.38
C VAL A 31 7.61 -5.60 3.55
N ARG A 32 8.16 -5.53 4.78
CA ARG A 32 9.55 -5.89 5.05
C ARG A 32 9.85 -7.38 4.86
N MET A 33 8.88 -8.26 5.13
CA MET A 33 9.06 -9.71 4.93
C MET A 33 9.17 -10.00 3.43
N LEU A 34 8.24 -9.49 2.63
CA LEU A 34 8.29 -9.56 1.17
C LEU A 34 9.60 -8.94 0.64
N GLY A 35 9.97 -7.74 1.12
CA GLY A 35 11.20 -7.08 0.70
C GLY A 35 12.45 -7.94 0.94
N ARG A 36 12.55 -8.60 2.09
CA ARG A 36 13.67 -9.52 2.39
C ARG A 36 13.62 -10.78 1.52
N ARG A 37 12.42 -11.28 1.22
CA ARG A 37 12.26 -12.45 0.34
C ARG A 37 12.70 -12.12 -1.07
N LEU A 38 12.27 -10.97 -1.62
CA LEU A 38 12.68 -10.49 -2.94
C LEU A 38 14.20 -10.22 -3.01
N ASN A 39 14.76 -9.62 -1.98
CA ASN A 39 16.20 -9.35 -1.94
C ASN A 39 17.03 -10.65 -1.93
N ARG A 40 16.57 -11.73 -1.29
CA ARG A 40 17.21 -13.06 -1.38
C ARG A 40 17.14 -13.66 -2.78
N GLU A 41 16.15 -13.27 -3.59
CA GLU A 41 16.05 -13.64 -5.02
C GLU A 41 16.86 -12.71 -5.95
N GLY A 42 17.64 -11.80 -5.37
CA GLY A 42 18.53 -10.89 -6.08
C GLY A 42 17.99 -9.49 -6.32
N TYR A 43 16.70 -9.24 -6.15
CA TYR A 43 16.12 -7.92 -6.42
C TYR A 43 16.64 -6.85 -5.46
N THR A 44 16.87 -5.64 -6.00
CA THR A 44 16.99 -4.44 -5.17
C THR A 44 15.59 -4.00 -4.74
N VAL A 45 15.40 -3.73 -3.44
CA VAL A 45 14.08 -3.40 -2.90
C VAL A 45 14.12 -2.12 -2.08
N TYR A 46 13.21 -1.19 -2.41
CA TYR A 46 12.99 0.04 -1.66
C TYR A 46 11.58 0.09 -1.08
N ALA A 47 11.47 0.42 0.19
CA ALA A 47 10.18 0.69 0.83
C ALA A 47 10.27 1.99 1.65
N PRO A 48 9.73 3.09 1.12
CA PRO A 48 9.65 4.37 1.83
C PRO A 48 8.61 4.32 2.93
N HIS A 49 8.54 5.40 3.72
CA HIS A 49 7.31 5.75 4.44
C HIS A 49 6.52 6.77 3.62
N LEU A 50 5.22 6.62 3.62
CA LEU A 50 4.30 7.65 3.12
C LEU A 50 4.19 8.76 4.18
N THR A 51 4.02 9.99 3.74
CA THR A 51 3.92 11.19 4.59
C THR A 51 2.92 10.97 5.74
N GLY A 52 3.31 11.35 6.95
CA GLY A 52 2.52 11.19 8.18
C GLY A 52 2.59 9.80 8.83
N HIS A 53 3.26 8.81 8.19
CA HIS A 53 3.39 7.45 8.71
C HIS A 53 4.70 7.22 9.47
N GLY A 54 4.73 6.17 10.31
CA GLY A 54 5.92 5.78 11.05
C GLY A 54 6.25 6.67 12.24
N THR A 55 5.31 7.52 12.67
CA THR A 55 5.42 8.41 13.83
C THR A 55 4.64 7.87 15.04
N MET A 56 4.80 8.54 16.21
CA MET A 56 4.03 8.24 17.41
C MET A 56 2.86 9.20 17.62
N ASP A 57 2.57 10.06 16.63
CA ASP A 57 1.43 10.95 16.65
C ASP A 57 0.42 10.59 15.56
N VAL A 58 -0.79 10.25 15.95
CA VAL A 58 -1.87 9.94 15.04
C VAL A 58 -2.26 11.13 14.16
N PHE A 59 -2.02 12.35 14.65
CA PHE A 59 -2.35 13.56 13.90
C PHE A 59 -1.44 13.77 12.71
N ASP A 60 -0.17 13.33 12.74
CA ASP A 60 0.73 13.40 11.59
C ASP A 60 0.09 12.67 10.38
N LEU A 61 -0.54 11.52 10.63
CA LEU A 61 -1.15 10.71 9.57
C LEU A 61 -2.39 11.36 8.94
N ILE A 62 -3.19 12.10 9.70
CA ILE A 62 -4.46 12.69 9.22
C ILE A 62 -4.41 14.20 8.98
N GLN A 63 -3.29 14.86 9.30
CA GLN A 63 -3.07 16.29 9.04
C GLN A 63 -1.99 16.51 7.97
N GLU A 64 -0.83 15.86 8.11
CA GLU A 64 0.25 15.92 7.12
C GLU A 64 0.02 14.91 6.00
N GLY A 65 -0.42 13.68 6.36
CA GLY A 65 -0.81 12.64 5.41
C GLY A 65 -2.12 12.98 4.70
N ASN A 66 -2.07 12.99 3.37
CA ASN A 66 -3.23 13.22 2.51
C ASN A 66 -2.96 12.64 1.10
N PRO A 67 -4.00 12.45 0.26
CA PRO A 67 -3.83 11.86 -1.06
C PRO A 67 -2.79 12.53 -1.95
N VAL A 68 -2.68 13.87 -1.91
CA VAL A 68 -1.70 14.61 -2.73
C VAL A 68 -0.28 14.31 -2.27
N ALA A 69 -0.03 14.36 -0.95
CA ALA A 69 1.27 14.04 -0.39
C ALA A 69 1.67 12.58 -0.69
N TRP A 70 0.76 11.62 -0.54
CA TRP A 70 1.06 10.21 -0.79
C TRP A 70 1.33 9.89 -2.27
N LEU A 71 0.62 10.55 -3.20
CA LEU A 71 0.94 10.44 -4.62
C LEU A 71 2.32 11.02 -4.94
N GLN A 72 2.70 12.13 -4.28
CA GLN A 72 4.03 12.71 -4.42
C GLN A 72 5.10 11.80 -3.81
N ASP A 73 4.87 11.22 -2.64
CA ASP A 73 5.78 10.23 -2.04
C ASP A 73 6.03 9.04 -2.98
N GLY A 74 4.96 8.62 -3.70
CA GLY A 74 5.08 7.59 -4.73
C GLY A 74 5.99 8.00 -5.88
N GLN A 75 5.83 9.21 -6.40
CA GLN A 75 6.69 9.75 -7.45
C GLN A 75 8.14 9.91 -6.96
N ASP A 76 8.33 10.47 -5.77
CA ASP A 76 9.66 10.66 -5.17
C ASP A 76 10.39 9.31 -4.97
N ALA A 77 9.64 8.25 -4.60
CA ALA A 77 10.22 6.91 -4.48
C ALA A 77 10.68 6.35 -5.83
N TYR A 78 9.92 6.59 -6.90
CA TYR A 78 10.31 6.18 -8.25
C TYR A 78 11.52 6.96 -8.73
N ASP A 79 11.52 8.29 -8.56
CA ASP A 79 12.64 9.16 -8.94
C ASP A 79 13.91 8.80 -8.15
N PHE A 80 13.80 8.49 -6.87
CA PHE A 80 14.91 7.99 -6.06
C PHE A 80 15.56 6.73 -6.66
N MET A 81 14.76 5.78 -7.17
CA MET A 81 15.31 4.60 -7.82
C MET A 81 16.02 4.93 -9.13
N LEU A 82 15.47 5.87 -9.93
CA LEU A 82 16.13 6.34 -11.15
C LEU A 82 17.47 7.07 -10.84
N GLU A 83 17.50 7.92 -9.82
CA GLU A 83 18.71 8.61 -9.35
C GLU A 83 19.80 7.64 -8.86
N LYS A 84 19.39 6.50 -8.30
CA LYS A 84 20.27 5.39 -7.93
C LYS A 84 20.83 4.61 -9.14
N GLY A 85 20.29 4.88 -10.34
CA GLY A 85 20.70 4.24 -11.59
C GLY A 85 19.86 3.04 -12.02
N TYR A 86 18.81 2.69 -11.26
CA TYR A 86 17.88 1.60 -11.62
C TYR A 86 16.94 2.08 -12.73
N LYS A 87 16.96 1.39 -13.87
CA LYS A 87 16.15 1.75 -15.05
C LYS A 87 14.88 0.91 -15.17
N GLN A 88 14.91 -0.27 -14.58
CA GLN A 88 13.82 -1.23 -14.61
C GLN A 88 13.24 -1.38 -13.22
N VAL A 89 12.07 -0.81 -13.02
CA VAL A 89 11.42 -0.71 -11.71
C VAL A 89 10.03 -1.31 -11.78
N ALA A 90 9.76 -2.31 -10.94
CA ALA A 90 8.42 -2.81 -10.67
C ALA A 90 7.88 -2.18 -9.37
N VAL A 91 6.57 -1.92 -9.31
CA VAL A 91 6.00 -1.14 -8.20
C VAL A 91 4.80 -1.86 -7.61
N PHE A 92 4.82 -2.10 -6.31
CA PHE A 92 3.71 -2.77 -5.61
C PHE A 92 3.29 -2.03 -4.35
N GLY A 93 2.08 -2.31 -3.89
CA GLY A 93 1.63 -1.78 -2.62
C GLY A 93 0.46 -2.52 -2.00
N LEU A 94 0.38 -2.41 -0.67
CA LEU A 94 -0.70 -2.97 0.14
C LEU A 94 -1.75 -1.89 0.41
N SER A 95 -3.03 -2.17 0.12
CA SER A 95 -4.15 -1.29 0.44
C SER A 95 -3.93 0.14 -0.12
N LEU A 96 -3.86 1.19 0.70
CA LEU A 96 -3.48 2.55 0.27
C LEU A 96 -2.19 2.54 -0.57
N GLY A 97 -1.19 1.76 -0.16
CA GLY A 97 0.06 1.63 -0.92
C GLY A 97 -0.15 1.10 -2.34
N GLY A 98 -1.16 0.25 -2.56
CA GLY A 98 -1.53 -0.21 -3.90
C GLY A 98 -2.14 0.89 -4.76
N THR A 99 -2.92 1.81 -4.16
CA THR A 99 -3.40 3.01 -4.86
C THR A 99 -2.23 3.88 -5.31
N VAL A 100 -1.25 4.11 -4.42
CA VAL A 100 -0.01 4.84 -4.76
C VAL A 100 0.77 4.11 -5.86
N ALA A 101 0.90 2.78 -5.77
CA ALA A 101 1.61 1.97 -6.76
C ALA A 101 0.99 2.10 -8.16
N ILE A 102 -0.35 2.02 -8.29
CA ILE A 102 -1.03 2.21 -9.58
C ILE A 102 -0.82 3.62 -10.12
N SER A 103 -0.83 4.65 -9.27
CA SER A 103 -0.51 6.02 -9.70
C SER A 103 0.90 6.11 -10.28
N VAL A 104 1.89 5.51 -9.61
CA VAL A 104 3.28 5.49 -10.11
C VAL A 104 3.36 4.75 -11.44
N ILE A 105 2.72 3.60 -11.59
CA ILE A 105 2.71 2.81 -12.84
C ILE A 105 2.07 3.59 -14.00
N LEU A 106 0.98 4.33 -13.74
CA LEU A 106 0.30 5.14 -14.76
C LEU A 106 1.12 6.33 -15.24
N ASN A 107 1.97 6.88 -14.37
CA ASN A 107 2.69 8.14 -14.65
C ASN A 107 4.17 7.93 -15.02
N ASN A 108 4.70 6.70 -14.94
CA ASN A 108 6.10 6.40 -15.14
C ASN A 108 6.31 5.15 -16.02
N PRO A 109 7.48 4.97 -16.64
CA PRO A 109 7.81 3.79 -17.43
C PRO A 109 8.20 2.61 -16.51
N ALA A 110 7.33 2.25 -15.55
CA ALA A 110 7.47 1.02 -14.79
C ALA A 110 7.38 -0.19 -15.72
N ILE A 111 8.05 -1.30 -15.38
CA ILE A 111 8.02 -2.52 -16.20
C ILE A 111 6.88 -3.48 -15.80
N GLY A 112 6.25 -3.25 -14.69
CA GLY A 112 5.15 -4.01 -14.11
C GLY A 112 4.91 -3.62 -12.67
N GLY A 113 4.02 -4.32 -12.01
CA GLY A 113 3.71 -4.11 -10.62
C GLY A 113 2.31 -4.57 -10.26
N GLY A 114 1.81 -4.11 -9.13
CA GLY A 114 0.47 -4.53 -8.74
C GLY A 114 0.06 -4.12 -7.35
N VAL A 115 -1.03 -4.71 -6.92
CA VAL A 115 -1.73 -4.35 -5.69
C VAL A 115 -2.02 -5.55 -4.82
N PHE A 116 -2.04 -5.32 -3.52
CA PHE A 116 -2.44 -6.29 -2.51
C PHE A 116 -3.62 -5.71 -1.72
N ASN A 117 -4.79 -6.33 -1.81
CA ASN A 117 -6.00 -5.94 -1.07
C ASN A 117 -6.34 -4.44 -1.20
N THR A 118 -6.36 -3.92 -2.42
CA THR A 118 -6.53 -2.49 -2.70
C THR A 118 -7.92 -2.19 -3.29
N PRO A 119 -8.70 -1.26 -2.73
CA PRO A 119 -10.07 -0.99 -3.16
C PRO A 119 -10.16 0.08 -4.26
N ILE A 120 -9.50 -0.12 -5.42
CA ILE A 120 -9.52 0.89 -6.52
C ILE A 120 -10.90 0.95 -7.20
N VAL A 121 -11.57 -0.19 -7.35
CA VAL A 121 -12.79 -0.31 -8.17
C VAL A 121 -14.04 -0.53 -7.29
N THR A 122 -14.04 -0.10 -6.05
CA THR A 122 -15.24 -0.16 -5.21
C THR A 122 -16.12 1.08 -5.40
N ASP A 123 -17.44 0.87 -5.52
CA ASP A 123 -18.41 1.98 -5.50
C ASP A 123 -18.80 2.37 -4.06
N GLN A 124 -18.52 1.51 -3.08
CA GLN A 124 -18.73 1.80 -1.66
C GLN A 124 -17.74 2.86 -1.19
N ALA A 125 -18.25 3.91 -0.54
CA ALA A 125 -17.38 4.91 0.07
C ALA A 125 -16.53 4.27 1.19
N ILE A 126 -15.25 4.57 1.23
CA ILE A 126 -14.34 4.04 2.26
C ILE A 126 -14.81 4.44 3.67
N THR A 127 -15.47 5.60 3.79
CA THR A 127 -16.09 6.07 5.04
C THR A 127 -17.22 5.19 5.55
N ASP A 128 -17.82 4.37 4.68
CA ASP A 128 -18.93 3.46 5.01
C ASP A 128 -18.47 2.01 5.22
N SER A 129 -17.17 1.78 5.18
CA SER A 129 -16.53 0.48 5.44
C SER A 129 -16.11 0.32 6.91
N ASN A 130 -15.39 -0.76 7.21
CA ASN A 130 -14.80 -0.98 8.54
C ASN A 130 -13.52 -0.16 8.79
N VAL A 131 -12.99 0.55 7.80
CA VAL A 131 -11.75 1.34 7.91
C VAL A 131 -11.84 2.41 9.00
N PRO A 132 -12.92 3.23 9.11
CA PRO A 132 -13.03 4.23 10.19
C PRO A 132 -12.94 3.61 11.59
N THR A 133 -13.66 2.52 11.84
CA THR A 133 -13.66 1.84 13.15
C THR A 133 -12.28 1.25 13.49
N SER A 134 -11.63 0.63 12.52
CA SER A 134 -10.26 0.11 12.67
C SER A 134 -9.26 1.22 12.94
N PHE A 135 -9.38 2.35 12.21
CA PHE A 135 -8.52 3.51 12.44
C PHE A 135 -8.68 4.10 13.84
N MET A 136 -9.91 4.30 14.31
CA MET A 136 -10.15 4.82 15.68
C MET A 136 -9.54 3.91 16.74
N THR A 137 -9.63 2.59 16.54
CA THR A 137 -8.98 1.62 17.42
C THR A 137 -7.44 1.77 17.42
N TYR A 138 -6.86 1.93 16.24
CA TYR A 138 -5.43 2.19 16.05
C TYR A 138 -5.03 3.53 16.71
N ALA A 139 -5.76 4.60 16.44
CA ALA A 139 -5.49 5.94 16.95
C ALA A 139 -5.43 5.97 18.48
N ARG A 140 -6.40 5.33 19.14
CA ARG A 140 -6.41 5.20 20.61
C ARG A 140 -5.20 4.41 21.14
N LYS A 141 -4.78 3.35 20.44
CA LYS A 141 -3.57 2.59 20.81
C LYS A 141 -2.31 3.44 20.69
N VAL A 142 -2.12 4.15 19.58
CA VAL A 142 -0.96 5.04 19.37
C VAL A 142 -0.90 6.11 20.45
N GLN A 143 -2.02 6.78 20.74
CA GLN A 143 -2.08 7.81 21.78
C GLN A 143 -1.76 7.26 23.18
N LYS A 144 -2.22 6.04 23.52
CA LYS A 144 -1.84 5.36 24.78
C LYS A 144 -0.34 5.05 24.82
N TYR A 145 0.24 4.59 23.72
CA TYR A 145 1.68 4.36 23.63
C TYR A 145 2.49 5.65 23.77
N ALA A 146 1.96 6.77 23.26
CA ALA A 146 2.53 8.11 23.44
C ALA A 146 2.34 8.66 24.87
N GLY A 147 1.70 7.92 25.77
CA GLY A 147 1.53 8.27 27.18
C GLY A 147 0.34 9.17 27.47
N LYS A 148 -0.58 9.37 26.53
CA LYS A 148 -1.81 10.14 26.75
C LYS A 148 -2.76 9.38 27.70
N THR A 149 -3.45 10.13 28.56
CA THR A 149 -4.49 9.62 29.44
C THR A 149 -5.79 9.33 28.67
N GLU A 150 -6.66 8.49 29.21
CA GLU A 150 -7.99 8.22 28.60
C GLU A 150 -8.81 9.51 28.44
N ALA A 151 -8.68 10.47 29.36
CA ALA A 151 -9.40 11.75 29.27
C ALA A 151 -8.93 12.58 28.06
N GLU A 152 -7.61 12.66 27.84
CA GLU A 152 -7.02 13.36 26.68
C GLU A 152 -7.39 12.66 25.36
N ILE A 153 -7.39 11.33 25.34
CA ILE A 153 -7.79 10.54 24.17
C ILE A 153 -9.25 10.81 23.83
N ASN A 154 -10.15 10.68 24.81
CA ASN A 154 -11.59 10.93 24.62
C ASN A 154 -11.86 12.37 24.15
N GLN A 155 -11.10 13.35 24.63
CA GLN A 155 -11.22 14.74 24.18
C GLN A 155 -10.80 14.95 22.71
N SER A 156 -9.91 14.11 22.20
CA SER A 156 -9.43 14.20 20.82
C SER A 156 -10.24 13.37 19.82
N ASP A 157 -11.07 12.42 20.26
CA ASP A 157 -11.74 11.46 19.39
C ASP A 157 -12.59 12.12 18.29
N ASP A 158 -13.37 13.16 18.62
CA ASP A 158 -14.23 13.84 17.64
C ASP A 158 -13.38 14.55 16.56
N ILE A 159 -12.26 15.15 16.94
CA ILE A 159 -11.34 15.83 16.01
C ILE A 159 -10.68 14.78 15.11
N VAL A 160 -10.21 13.67 15.68
CA VAL A 160 -9.61 12.57 14.94
C VAL A 160 -10.61 11.98 13.95
N ALA A 161 -11.86 11.73 14.37
CA ALA A 161 -12.89 11.19 13.50
C ALA A 161 -13.25 12.14 12.34
N GLN A 162 -13.35 13.44 12.60
CA GLN A 162 -13.66 14.44 11.58
C GLN A 162 -12.53 14.54 10.53
N GLN A 163 -11.28 14.58 10.97
CA GLN A 163 -10.12 14.66 10.07
C GLN A 163 -9.97 13.36 9.28
N LEU A 164 -10.13 12.20 9.93
CA LEU A 164 -10.16 10.91 9.25
C LEU A 164 -11.21 10.87 8.14
N HIS A 165 -12.43 11.33 8.42
CA HIS A 165 -13.49 11.36 7.40
C HIS A 165 -13.07 12.17 6.15
N THR A 166 -12.44 13.31 6.36
CA THR A 166 -11.90 14.15 5.27
C THR A 166 -10.82 13.41 4.48
N THR A 167 -9.88 12.76 5.17
CA THR A 167 -8.79 11.99 4.57
C THR A 167 -9.34 10.82 3.75
N LEU A 168 -10.26 10.02 4.30
CA LEU A 168 -10.84 8.86 3.60
C LEU A 168 -11.71 9.27 2.41
N THR A 169 -12.42 10.40 2.49
CA THR A 169 -13.13 10.99 1.35
C THR A 169 -12.16 11.34 0.22
N GLY A 170 -11.00 11.90 0.56
CA GLY A 170 -9.93 12.18 -0.40
C GLY A 170 -9.35 10.91 -1.03
N VAL A 171 -9.13 9.84 -0.23
CA VAL A 171 -8.67 8.53 -0.75
C VAL A 171 -9.69 7.92 -1.70
N HIS A 172 -10.98 8.01 -1.38
CA HIS A 172 -12.04 7.53 -2.26
C HIS A 172 -12.05 8.30 -3.60
N ALA A 173 -11.89 9.62 -3.57
CA ALA A 173 -11.77 10.43 -4.78
C ALA A 173 -10.52 10.05 -5.61
N MET A 174 -9.37 9.86 -4.96
CA MET A 174 -8.14 9.40 -5.60
C MET A 174 -8.33 8.04 -6.30
N ASN A 175 -8.96 7.07 -5.64
CA ASN A 175 -9.25 5.77 -6.24
C ASN A 175 -10.16 5.90 -7.48
N ARG A 176 -11.21 6.73 -7.40
CA ARG A 176 -12.10 6.99 -8.53
C ARG A 176 -11.35 7.61 -9.73
N ASP A 177 -10.45 8.55 -9.46
CA ASP A 177 -9.68 9.22 -10.52
C ASP A 177 -8.68 8.26 -11.18
N LEU A 178 -8.06 7.34 -10.41
CA LEU A 178 -7.21 6.29 -10.95
C LEU A 178 -8.02 5.24 -11.73
N ARG A 179 -9.20 4.85 -11.22
CA ARG A 179 -10.11 3.95 -11.93
C ARG A 179 -10.46 4.47 -13.33
N ALA A 180 -10.65 5.78 -13.48
CA ALA A 180 -10.96 6.41 -14.78
C ALA A 180 -9.79 6.34 -15.78
N ARG A 181 -8.60 5.95 -15.34
CA ARG A 181 -7.37 5.89 -16.13
C ARG A 181 -6.80 4.48 -16.32
N LEU A 182 -7.55 3.43 -15.96
CA LEU A 182 -7.05 2.06 -16.03
C LEU A 182 -6.77 1.60 -17.47
N ASP A 183 -7.41 2.20 -18.46
CA ASP A 183 -7.16 1.99 -19.88
C ASP A 183 -5.83 2.56 -20.38
N GLU A 184 -5.18 3.43 -19.60
CA GLU A 184 -3.82 3.95 -19.87
C GLU A 184 -2.71 2.98 -19.45
N LEU A 185 -3.02 1.91 -18.71
CA LEU A 185 -2.04 0.90 -18.30
C LEU A 185 -1.37 0.24 -19.51
N LYS A 186 -0.04 0.08 -19.44
CA LYS A 186 0.80 -0.42 -20.54
C LYS A 186 1.65 -1.63 -20.16
N VAL A 187 1.61 -2.03 -18.90
CA VAL A 187 2.43 -3.10 -18.35
C VAL A 187 1.57 -4.13 -17.63
N PRO A 188 2.00 -5.39 -17.52
CA PRO A 188 1.25 -6.40 -16.77
C PRO A 188 0.97 -5.96 -15.33
N ILE A 189 -0.19 -6.34 -14.81
CA ILE A 189 -0.62 -6.00 -13.43
C ILE A 189 -0.83 -7.27 -12.63
N TYR A 190 -0.21 -7.33 -11.44
CA TYR A 190 -0.43 -8.35 -10.42
C TYR A 190 -1.49 -7.88 -9.41
N ILE A 191 -2.38 -8.78 -9.03
CA ILE A 191 -3.42 -8.52 -8.03
C ILE A 191 -3.42 -9.67 -7.02
N ALA A 192 -3.24 -9.36 -5.73
CA ALA A 192 -3.53 -10.27 -4.64
C ALA A 192 -4.83 -9.88 -3.94
N ALA A 193 -5.75 -10.82 -3.77
CA ALA A 193 -7.01 -10.62 -3.08
C ALA A 193 -7.16 -11.62 -1.92
N SER A 194 -7.59 -11.14 -0.75
CA SER A 194 -7.81 -11.94 0.45
C SER A 194 -9.30 -12.23 0.67
N GLY A 195 -9.66 -13.51 0.74
CA GLY A 195 -11.06 -13.93 0.89
C GLY A 195 -11.68 -13.68 2.28
N GLN A 196 -10.85 -13.39 3.29
CA GLN A 196 -11.29 -13.01 4.64
C GLN A 196 -10.83 -11.58 4.98
N ASP A 197 -10.78 -10.71 3.97
CA ASP A 197 -10.44 -9.30 4.19
C ASP A 197 -11.53 -8.61 5.01
N GLU A 198 -11.14 -8.04 6.14
CA GLU A 198 -12.04 -7.38 7.10
C GLU A 198 -12.22 -5.88 6.84
N LEU A 199 -11.42 -5.29 5.92
CA LEU A 199 -11.42 -3.85 5.62
C LEU A 199 -11.88 -3.53 4.20
N VAL A 200 -11.57 -4.39 3.25
CA VAL A 200 -11.88 -4.25 1.82
C VAL A 200 -12.80 -5.40 1.41
N ASP A 201 -13.78 -5.12 0.57
CA ASP A 201 -14.63 -6.17 0.01
C ASP A 201 -13.78 -7.25 -0.68
N PRO A 202 -13.89 -8.53 -0.29
CA PRO A 202 -13.13 -9.62 -0.89
C PRO A 202 -13.25 -9.73 -2.41
N THR A 203 -14.34 -9.21 -3.00
CA THR A 203 -14.55 -9.20 -4.46
C THR A 203 -13.84 -8.04 -5.17
N ALA A 204 -13.28 -7.07 -4.43
CA ALA A 204 -12.63 -5.89 -5.01
C ALA A 204 -11.44 -6.26 -5.94
N GLY A 205 -10.73 -7.35 -5.63
CA GLY A 205 -9.65 -7.84 -6.49
C GLY A 205 -10.14 -8.34 -7.84
N GLU A 206 -11.24 -9.09 -7.87
CA GLU A 206 -11.90 -9.56 -9.11
C GLU A 206 -12.46 -8.38 -9.90
N GLN A 207 -13.16 -7.45 -9.25
CA GLN A 207 -13.68 -6.24 -9.87
C GLN A 207 -12.56 -5.39 -10.49
N PHE A 208 -11.39 -5.31 -9.83
CA PHE A 208 -10.25 -4.61 -10.37
C PHE A 208 -9.64 -5.33 -11.56
N ALA A 209 -9.53 -6.65 -11.51
CA ALA A 209 -9.07 -7.45 -12.64
C ALA A 209 -9.98 -7.29 -13.87
N ASP A 210 -11.29 -7.33 -13.68
CA ASP A 210 -12.29 -7.16 -14.75
C ASP A 210 -12.27 -5.75 -15.36
N ALA A 211 -11.90 -4.73 -14.59
CA ALA A 211 -11.80 -3.35 -15.05
C ALA A 211 -10.55 -3.08 -15.92
N ILE A 212 -9.53 -3.95 -15.88
CA ILE A 212 -8.31 -3.81 -16.67
C ILE A 212 -8.43 -4.66 -17.94
N THR A 213 -8.56 -4.01 -19.09
CA THR A 213 -8.78 -4.70 -20.38
C THR A 213 -7.64 -4.52 -21.38
N THR A 214 -6.65 -3.68 -21.07
CA THR A 214 -5.58 -3.26 -22.00
C THR A 214 -4.30 -4.06 -21.87
N VAL A 215 -4.08 -4.71 -20.72
CA VAL A 215 -2.84 -5.43 -20.39
C VAL A 215 -3.14 -6.76 -19.70
N PRO A 216 -2.18 -7.71 -19.66
CA PRO A 216 -2.31 -8.95 -18.89
C PRO A 216 -2.51 -8.66 -17.40
N VAL A 217 -3.44 -9.40 -16.76
CA VAL A 217 -3.70 -9.36 -15.33
C VAL A 217 -3.43 -10.72 -14.70
N TYR A 218 -2.70 -10.73 -13.60
CA TYR A 218 -2.35 -11.90 -12.80
C TYR A 218 -3.06 -11.82 -11.46
N LEU A 219 -4.29 -12.33 -11.39
CA LEU A 219 -5.10 -12.37 -10.17
C LEU A 219 -4.80 -13.63 -9.36
N ASN A 220 -4.44 -13.44 -8.10
CA ASN A 220 -4.25 -14.50 -7.11
C ASN A 220 -5.17 -14.27 -5.91
N THR A 221 -6.06 -15.23 -5.63
CA THR A 221 -7.02 -15.16 -4.52
C THR A 221 -6.61 -16.11 -3.40
N PHE A 222 -6.46 -15.56 -2.19
CA PHE A 222 -6.08 -16.27 -0.97
C PHE A 222 -7.30 -16.37 -0.05
N ASN A 223 -8.10 -17.42 -0.22
CA ASN A 223 -9.43 -17.57 0.38
C ASN A 223 -9.51 -17.43 1.91
N SER A 224 -8.43 -17.72 2.62
CA SER A 224 -8.38 -17.68 4.09
C SER A 224 -7.46 -16.58 4.62
N ALA A 225 -6.90 -15.72 3.76
CA ALA A 225 -6.06 -14.61 4.17
C ALA A 225 -6.92 -13.41 4.58
N THR A 226 -6.39 -12.61 5.51
CA THR A 226 -6.94 -11.34 5.99
C THR A 226 -6.31 -10.16 5.26
N HIS A 227 -6.72 -8.93 5.59
CA HIS A 227 -6.29 -7.70 4.89
C HIS A 227 -4.77 -7.57 4.77
N VAL A 228 -4.00 -7.77 5.85
CA VAL A 228 -2.53 -7.63 5.82
C VAL A 228 -1.88 -8.96 5.44
N ILE A 229 -2.05 -9.38 4.19
CA ILE A 229 -1.54 -10.65 3.65
C ILE A 229 -0.02 -10.77 3.72
N THR A 230 0.68 -9.65 3.69
CA THR A 230 2.15 -9.56 3.64
C THR A 230 2.86 -10.04 4.90
N VAL A 231 2.16 -10.18 6.03
CA VAL A 231 2.72 -10.64 7.34
C VAL A 231 1.90 -11.76 7.99
N GLY A 232 0.79 -12.14 7.41
CA GLY A 232 -0.11 -13.16 7.96
C GLY A 232 0.38 -14.60 7.75
N LYS A 233 -0.45 -15.58 8.11
CA LYS A 233 -0.15 -17.01 7.96
C LYS A 233 0.17 -17.41 6.51
N TYR A 234 -0.39 -16.69 5.55
CA TYR A 234 -0.29 -16.99 4.12
C TYR A 234 0.81 -16.22 3.40
N HIS A 235 1.66 -15.47 4.13
CA HIS A 235 2.67 -14.61 3.52
C HIS A 235 3.65 -15.37 2.61
N HIS A 236 4.02 -16.61 2.93
CA HIS A 236 4.93 -17.39 2.08
C HIS A 236 4.31 -17.74 0.73
N GLU A 237 3.06 -18.24 0.73
CA GLU A 237 2.32 -18.55 -0.49
C GLU A 237 2.14 -17.29 -1.34
N PHE A 238 1.80 -16.17 -0.71
CA PHE A 238 1.70 -14.87 -1.35
C PHE A 238 3.05 -14.41 -1.93
N GLU A 239 4.14 -14.50 -1.15
CA GLU A 239 5.49 -14.12 -1.62
C GLU A 239 5.90 -14.91 -2.85
N ASP A 240 5.60 -16.22 -2.90
CA ASP A 240 5.94 -17.09 -4.03
C ASP A 240 5.21 -16.65 -5.31
N THR A 241 3.93 -16.26 -5.24
CA THR A 241 3.20 -15.77 -6.41
C THR A 241 3.70 -14.40 -6.91
N VAL A 242 4.16 -13.53 -6.00
CA VAL A 242 4.81 -12.25 -6.39
C VAL A 242 6.14 -12.52 -7.12
N ILE A 243 6.94 -13.49 -6.63
CA ILE A 243 8.20 -13.87 -7.27
C ILE A 243 7.94 -14.48 -8.64
N GLU A 244 6.95 -15.37 -8.77
CA GLU A 244 6.56 -15.95 -10.05
C GLU A 244 6.19 -14.86 -11.06
N TYR A 245 5.36 -13.89 -10.65
CA TYR A 245 5.02 -12.75 -11.50
C TYR A 245 6.26 -11.96 -11.92
N LEU A 246 7.14 -11.58 -10.98
CA LEU A 246 8.34 -10.81 -11.26
C LEU A 246 9.30 -11.54 -12.19
N THR A 247 9.42 -12.86 -12.06
CA THR A 247 10.28 -13.70 -12.92
C THR A 247 9.81 -13.71 -14.37
N ASN A 248 8.51 -13.50 -14.61
CA ASN A 248 7.91 -13.47 -15.94
C ASN A 248 7.91 -12.06 -16.58
N LEU A 249 8.36 -11.03 -15.88
CA LEU A 249 8.53 -9.71 -16.47
C LEU A 249 9.77 -9.65 -17.39
N ASN A 250 9.72 -8.75 -18.37
CA ASN A 250 10.88 -8.46 -19.21
C ASN A 250 11.83 -7.48 -18.50
N TRP A 251 12.96 -7.98 -18.01
CA TRP A 251 14.02 -7.24 -17.33
C TRP A 251 15.21 -6.91 -18.26
N GLU A 252 14.95 -6.63 -19.55
CA GLU A 252 15.98 -6.29 -20.55
C GLU A 252 16.31 -4.79 -20.60
#